data_2f7adf16258d4eebc1038f9f260aa2e5
#
_entry.id   2f7adf16258d4eebc1038f9f260aa2e5
#
_cell.length_a   1.000
_cell.length_b   1.000
_cell.length_c   1.000
_cell.angle_alpha   90.00
_cell.angle_beta   90.00
_cell.angle_gamma   90.00
#
_symmetry.space_group_name_H-M   'P 1'
#
loop_
_entity.id
_entity.type
_entity.pdbx_description
1 polymer ?
#
loop_
_entity_poly.entity_id
_entity_poly.type
_entity_poly.pdbx_seq_one_letter_code
_entity_poly.pdbx_strand_id
1 'polypeptide(L)'
;MPSRIIEKYRKEYGQSMQAPRIMKVVVNVGIGKIAKDAKMIERMEKDLAKITGQKPAVRNAKKSIAGFKLREGTPVGLVVTLRGTRMYDFIDRLISVALPRSRDFQGISKSSIDEHGNINIGIKEHNIFPEISYESLKDIFGLEVTVVTTAGSKEKGLALFKVLGFPIKA
;
A
#
# COMPACT_ATOMS: atom_id res chain seq x y z
N MET A 1 -8.34 -20.79 -2.49
CA MET A 1 -6.98 -21.32 -2.21
C MET A 1 -6.28 -20.34 -1.27
N PRO A 2 -5.51 -20.78 -0.29
CA PRO A 2 -4.72 -19.86 0.53
C PRO A 2 -3.70 -19.14 -0.38
N SER A 3 -3.47 -17.84 -0.17
CA SER A 3 -2.46 -17.11 -0.93
C SER A 3 -1.07 -17.71 -0.68
N ARG A 4 -0.19 -17.64 -1.67
CA ARG A 4 1.22 -18.14 -1.58
C ARG A 4 1.94 -17.59 -0.35
N ILE A 5 1.57 -16.40 0.06
CA ILE A 5 2.13 -15.72 1.25
C ILE A 5 1.72 -16.44 2.54
N ILE A 6 0.46 -16.86 2.66
CA ILE A 6 -0.01 -17.60 3.83
C ILE A 6 0.70 -18.96 3.95
N GLU A 7 0.94 -19.62 2.84
CA GLU A 7 1.67 -20.89 2.82
C GLU A 7 3.13 -20.73 3.28
N LYS A 8 3.85 -19.73 2.75
CA LYS A 8 5.22 -19.39 3.18
C LYS A 8 5.27 -19.07 4.67
N TYR A 9 4.34 -18.25 5.16
CA TYR A 9 4.25 -17.89 6.56
C TYR A 9 4.04 -19.13 7.46
N ARG A 10 3.09 -20.01 7.09
CA ARG A 10 2.81 -21.24 7.85
C ARG A 10 3.97 -22.20 7.89
N LYS A 11 4.72 -22.30 6.78
CA LYS A 11 5.90 -23.16 6.68
C LYS A 11 7.00 -22.75 7.65
N GLU A 12 7.23 -21.44 7.83
CA GLU A 12 8.32 -20.93 8.65
C GLU A 12 7.94 -20.80 10.14
N TYR A 13 6.76 -20.24 10.40
CA TYR A 13 6.34 -19.89 11.78
C TYR A 13 5.36 -20.89 12.37
N GLY A 14 4.76 -21.78 11.57
CA GLY A 14 3.74 -22.73 12.03
C GLY A 14 2.54 -22.03 12.66
N GLN A 15 2.13 -22.50 13.83
CA GLN A 15 1.03 -21.93 14.63
C GLN A 15 1.52 -21.21 15.90
N SER A 16 2.78 -20.76 15.92
CA SER A 16 3.32 -20.05 17.09
C SER A 16 2.53 -18.76 17.37
N MET A 17 2.01 -18.59 18.56
CA MET A 17 1.32 -17.38 18.98
C MET A 17 2.24 -16.16 19.07
N GLN A 18 3.54 -16.35 19.22
CA GLN A 18 4.54 -15.27 19.29
C GLN A 18 5.08 -14.87 17.91
N ALA A 19 4.71 -15.59 16.84
CA ALA A 19 5.16 -15.28 15.51
C ALA A 19 4.64 -13.91 15.02
N PRO A 20 5.50 -13.07 14.43
CA PRO A 20 5.09 -11.78 13.90
C PRO A 20 4.16 -12.01 12.69
N ARG A 21 3.03 -11.31 12.64
CA ARG A 21 2.03 -11.42 11.58
C ARG A 21 1.64 -10.07 11.01
N ILE A 22 1.12 -10.06 9.78
CA ILE A 22 0.55 -8.86 9.18
C ILE A 22 -0.83 -8.61 9.81
N MET A 23 -1.07 -7.39 10.28
CA MET A 23 -2.35 -6.97 10.86
C MET A 23 -3.28 -6.33 9.84
N LYS A 24 -2.73 -5.44 9.03
CA LYS A 24 -3.46 -4.68 8.00
C LYS A 24 -2.50 -4.13 6.96
N VAL A 25 -3.04 -3.82 5.80
CA VAL A 25 -2.38 -2.99 4.78
C VAL A 25 -3.18 -1.72 4.62
N VAL A 26 -2.50 -0.59 4.63
CA VAL A 26 -3.10 0.72 4.37
C VAL A 26 -2.54 1.23 3.06
N VAL A 27 -3.42 1.52 2.11
CA VAL A 27 -3.06 2.18 0.85
C VAL A 27 -3.52 3.62 0.92
N ASN A 28 -2.62 4.56 0.72
CA ASN A 28 -2.86 5.99 0.81
C ASN A 28 -2.50 6.69 -0.51
N VAL A 29 -3.36 7.60 -0.95
CA VAL A 29 -3.16 8.42 -2.14
C VAL A 29 -3.39 9.88 -1.77
N GLY A 30 -2.38 10.73 -1.97
CA GLY A 30 -2.48 12.17 -1.75
C GLY A 30 -3.14 12.88 -2.95
N ILE A 31 -4.26 13.56 -2.71
CA ILE A 31 -5.00 14.31 -3.74
C ILE A 31 -4.99 15.83 -3.52
N GLY A 32 -4.22 16.34 -2.55
CA GLY A 32 -4.22 17.75 -2.18
C GLY A 32 -3.97 18.73 -3.34
N LYS A 33 -3.11 18.34 -4.30
CA LYS A 33 -2.81 19.16 -5.50
C LYS A 33 -3.99 19.27 -6.47
N ILE A 34 -4.86 18.27 -6.50
CA ILE A 34 -5.99 18.13 -7.44
C ILE A 34 -7.36 18.23 -6.75
N ALA A 35 -7.37 18.70 -5.50
CA ALA A 35 -8.57 18.77 -4.67
C ALA A 35 -9.75 19.56 -5.29
N LYS A 36 -9.48 20.37 -6.33
CA LYS A 36 -10.48 21.15 -7.06
C LYS A 36 -11.13 20.41 -8.23
N ASP A 37 -10.54 19.31 -8.69
CA ASP A 37 -11.05 18.54 -9.83
C ASP A 37 -11.80 17.29 -9.34
N ALA A 38 -13.11 17.44 -9.14
CA ALA A 38 -13.97 16.36 -8.68
C ALA A 38 -13.99 15.15 -9.65
N LYS A 39 -13.88 15.40 -10.98
CA LYS A 39 -13.89 14.32 -11.97
C LYS A 39 -12.61 13.46 -11.88
N MET A 40 -11.48 14.10 -11.63
CA MET A 40 -10.21 13.41 -11.45
C MET A 40 -10.20 12.58 -10.16
N ILE A 41 -10.73 13.13 -9.07
CA ILE A 41 -10.87 12.43 -7.79
C ILE A 41 -11.75 11.17 -7.97
N GLU A 42 -12.89 11.28 -8.66
CA GLU A 42 -13.78 10.14 -8.90
C GLU A 42 -13.12 9.03 -9.72
N ARG A 43 -12.29 9.39 -10.72
CA ARG A 43 -11.49 8.41 -11.50
C ARG A 43 -10.48 7.71 -10.60
N MET A 44 -9.74 8.47 -9.79
CA MET A 44 -8.76 7.91 -8.85
C MET A 44 -9.43 6.98 -7.82
N GLU A 45 -10.62 7.32 -7.34
CA GLU A 45 -11.42 6.44 -6.48
C GLU A 45 -11.77 5.12 -7.17
N LYS A 46 -12.22 5.17 -8.43
CA LYS A 46 -12.56 3.99 -9.22
C LYS A 46 -11.33 3.11 -9.46
N ASP A 47 -10.20 3.71 -9.82
CA ASP A 47 -8.98 2.96 -10.09
C ASP A 47 -8.39 2.36 -8.81
N LEU A 48 -8.39 3.11 -7.71
CA LEU A 48 -7.96 2.58 -6.42
C LEU A 48 -8.91 1.45 -5.93
N ALA A 49 -10.20 1.54 -6.21
CA ALA A 49 -11.16 0.47 -5.91
C ALA A 49 -10.89 -0.79 -6.74
N LYS A 50 -10.49 -0.67 -8.01
CA LYS A 50 -10.09 -1.82 -8.86
C LYS A 50 -8.83 -2.49 -8.30
N ILE A 51 -7.80 -1.70 -7.95
CA ILE A 51 -6.52 -2.20 -7.40
C ILE A 51 -6.73 -2.93 -6.07
N THR A 52 -7.53 -2.35 -5.17
CA THR A 52 -7.67 -2.86 -3.80
C THR A 52 -8.86 -3.81 -3.60
N GLY A 53 -9.81 -3.82 -4.54
CA GLY A 53 -11.07 -4.55 -4.39
C GLY A 53 -12.01 -3.98 -3.33
N GLN A 54 -11.77 -2.74 -2.87
CA GLN A 54 -12.55 -2.06 -1.84
C GLN A 54 -12.68 -0.57 -2.13
N LYS A 55 -13.86 0.01 -1.91
CA LYS A 55 -14.09 1.46 -2.09
C LYS A 55 -13.19 2.26 -1.13
N PRO A 56 -12.42 3.24 -1.62
CA PRO A 56 -11.62 4.10 -0.77
C PRO A 56 -12.47 5.05 0.07
N ALA A 57 -11.93 5.42 1.23
CA ALA A 57 -12.48 6.46 2.08
C ALA A 57 -11.78 7.79 1.78
N VAL A 58 -12.57 8.83 1.51
CA VAL A 58 -12.04 10.19 1.35
C VAL A 58 -11.62 10.74 2.70
N ARG A 59 -10.44 11.35 2.74
CA ARG A 59 -9.91 12.05 3.92
C ARG A 59 -9.91 13.55 3.67
N ASN A 60 -10.61 14.28 4.53
CA ASN A 60 -10.71 15.73 4.46
C ASN A 60 -9.69 16.39 5.39
N ALA A 61 -9.30 17.60 5.03
CA ALA A 61 -8.43 18.43 5.87
C ALA A 61 -9.12 18.77 7.20
N LYS A 62 -8.41 18.57 8.31
CA LYS A 62 -8.91 18.87 9.67
C LYS A 62 -8.69 20.32 10.09
N LYS A 63 -7.76 21.02 9.43
CA LYS A 63 -7.41 22.42 9.72
C LYS A 63 -7.15 23.17 8.42
N SER A 64 -7.46 24.45 8.42
CA SER A 64 -7.11 25.34 7.31
C SER A 64 -5.63 25.74 7.41
N ILE A 65 -4.89 25.65 6.30
CA ILE A 65 -3.48 26.05 6.22
C ILE A 65 -3.31 27.02 5.05
N ALA A 66 -3.09 28.30 5.34
CA ALA A 66 -2.99 29.35 4.35
C ALA A 66 -1.83 29.15 3.36
N GLY A 67 -0.66 28.67 3.83
CA GLY A 67 0.52 28.40 3.00
C GLY A 67 0.27 27.37 1.89
N PHE A 68 -0.65 26.44 2.08
CA PHE A 68 -1.05 25.45 1.07
C PHE A 68 -2.38 25.78 0.38
N LYS A 69 -2.97 26.96 0.64
CA LYS A 69 -4.30 27.37 0.14
C LYS A 69 -5.38 26.32 0.44
N LEU A 70 -5.25 25.64 1.59
CA LEU A 70 -6.09 24.54 2.02
C LEU A 70 -7.12 25.05 3.02
N ARG A 71 -8.40 24.74 2.78
CA ARG A 71 -9.49 25.00 3.72
C ARG A 71 -9.89 23.73 4.45
N GLU A 72 -10.35 23.86 5.68
CA GLU A 72 -10.96 22.78 6.42
C GLU A 72 -12.12 22.16 5.62
N GLY A 73 -12.24 20.81 5.68
CA GLY A 73 -13.25 20.07 4.90
C GLY A 73 -12.86 19.75 3.46
N THR A 74 -11.78 20.34 2.92
CA THR A 74 -11.32 20.04 1.57
C THR A 74 -10.77 18.60 1.49
N PRO A 75 -11.12 17.78 0.46
CA PRO A 75 -10.57 16.44 0.29
C PRO A 75 -9.07 16.52 0.00
N VAL A 76 -8.25 15.80 0.79
CA VAL A 76 -6.78 15.82 0.68
C VAL A 76 -6.17 14.45 0.45
N GLY A 77 -6.92 13.38 0.66
CA GLY A 77 -6.42 12.01 0.47
C GLY A 77 -7.51 10.98 0.29
N LEU A 78 -7.14 9.88 -0.34
CA LEU A 78 -7.93 8.65 -0.44
C LEU A 78 -7.19 7.55 0.34
N VAL A 79 -7.92 6.82 1.19
CA VAL A 79 -7.34 5.78 2.03
C VAL A 79 -8.15 4.49 1.93
N VAL A 80 -7.45 3.38 1.77
CA VAL A 80 -8.03 2.03 1.85
C VAL A 80 -7.30 1.25 2.94
N THR A 81 -8.05 0.60 3.82
CA THR A 81 -7.49 -0.31 4.83
C THR A 81 -7.95 -1.73 4.54
N LEU A 82 -7.01 -2.59 4.19
CA LEU A 82 -7.25 -3.99 3.86
C LEU A 82 -6.92 -4.88 5.06
N ARG A 83 -7.76 -5.90 5.29
CA ARG A 83 -7.59 -6.93 6.31
C ARG A 83 -8.05 -8.29 5.79
N GLY A 84 -7.67 -9.37 6.50
CA GLY A 84 -8.07 -10.72 6.16
C GLY A 84 -7.59 -11.16 4.78
N THR A 85 -8.40 -11.91 4.06
CA THR A 85 -8.05 -12.49 2.76
C THR A 85 -7.65 -11.44 1.73
N ARG A 86 -8.41 -10.34 1.62
CA ARG A 86 -8.12 -9.24 0.68
C ARG A 86 -6.74 -8.63 0.89
N MET A 87 -6.30 -8.55 2.13
CA MET A 87 -4.96 -8.06 2.48
C MET A 87 -3.87 -8.97 1.90
N TYR A 88 -3.99 -10.28 2.09
CA TYR A 88 -3.00 -11.24 1.57
C TYR A 88 -3.01 -11.30 0.05
N ASP A 89 -4.17 -11.25 -0.57
CA ASP A 89 -4.31 -11.24 -2.03
C ASP A 89 -3.69 -9.97 -2.65
N PHE A 90 -3.88 -8.82 -1.99
CA PHE A 90 -3.26 -7.56 -2.41
C PHE A 90 -1.73 -7.63 -2.29
N ILE A 91 -1.19 -8.14 -1.18
CA ILE A 91 0.26 -8.28 -0.98
C ILE A 91 0.86 -9.24 -2.00
N ASP A 92 0.19 -10.36 -2.30
CA ASP A 92 0.67 -11.33 -3.28
C ASP A 92 0.78 -10.69 -4.68
N ARG A 93 -0.22 -9.94 -5.12
CA ARG A 93 -0.16 -9.18 -6.38
C ARG A 93 0.89 -8.08 -6.34
N LEU A 94 1.04 -7.38 -5.23
CA LEU A 94 2.05 -6.35 -5.05
C LEU A 94 3.46 -6.91 -5.25
N ILE A 95 3.79 -8.04 -4.61
CA ILE A 95 5.12 -8.66 -4.68
C ILE A 95 5.35 -9.35 -6.02
N SER A 96 4.37 -10.12 -6.50
CA SER A 96 4.56 -11.00 -7.66
C SER A 96 4.43 -10.27 -8.99
N VAL A 97 3.64 -9.19 -9.05
CA VAL A 97 3.30 -8.52 -10.32
C VAL A 97 3.66 -7.03 -10.30
N ALA A 98 3.19 -6.27 -9.32
CA ALA A 98 3.29 -4.81 -9.35
C ALA A 98 4.74 -4.33 -9.17
N LEU A 99 5.44 -4.77 -8.13
CA LEU A 99 6.82 -4.34 -7.88
C LEU A 99 7.78 -4.68 -9.02
N PRO A 100 7.79 -5.90 -9.60
CA PRO A 100 8.64 -6.22 -10.74
C PRO A 100 8.35 -5.38 -12.00
N ARG A 101 7.13 -4.89 -12.18
CA ARG A 101 6.73 -4.02 -13.30
C ARG A 101 7.09 -2.55 -13.09
N SER A 102 7.48 -2.17 -11.88
CA SER A 102 7.90 -0.79 -11.60
C SER A 102 9.19 -0.45 -12.33
N ARG A 103 9.25 0.74 -12.92
CA ARG A 103 10.46 1.26 -13.57
C ARG A 103 11.59 1.35 -12.55
N ASP A 104 12.79 0.91 -12.95
CA ASP A 104 14.02 0.99 -12.16
C ASP A 104 13.90 0.39 -10.74
N PHE A 105 13.08 -0.67 -10.61
CA PHE A 105 12.93 -1.34 -9.33
C PHE A 105 14.22 -2.06 -8.92
N GLN A 106 14.89 -1.54 -7.92
CA GLN A 106 16.13 -2.10 -7.38
C GLN A 106 15.95 -2.78 -6.00
N GLY A 107 14.71 -3.05 -5.60
CA GLY A 107 14.38 -3.58 -4.28
C GLY A 107 14.01 -2.49 -3.27
N ILE A 108 13.41 -2.92 -2.16
CA ILE A 108 12.96 -2.06 -1.07
C ILE A 108 14.12 -1.84 -0.10
N SER A 109 14.40 -0.59 0.27
CA SER A 109 15.44 -0.27 1.24
C SER A 109 15.08 -0.78 2.65
N LYS A 110 16.07 -1.21 3.42
CA LYS A 110 15.92 -1.52 4.85
C LYS A 110 15.46 -0.30 5.68
N SER A 111 15.70 0.92 5.20
CA SER A 111 15.22 2.16 5.82
C SER A 111 13.72 2.36 5.69
N SER A 112 13.05 1.67 4.74
CA SER A 112 11.60 1.67 4.61
C SER A 112 10.88 0.90 5.71
N ILE A 113 11.62 0.18 6.55
CA ILE A 113 11.08 -0.53 7.72
C ILE A 113 11.28 0.36 8.95
N ASP A 114 10.18 0.65 9.65
CA ASP A 114 10.20 1.44 10.88
C ASP A 114 10.70 0.64 12.10
N GLU A 115 10.85 1.32 13.24
CA GLU A 115 11.31 0.72 14.50
C GLU A 115 10.33 -0.32 15.07
N HIS A 116 9.05 -0.25 14.69
CA HIS A 116 8.01 -1.19 15.10
C HIS A 116 7.89 -2.40 14.16
N GLY A 117 8.68 -2.46 13.08
CA GLY A 117 8.65 -3.55 12.11
C GLY A 117 7.54 -3.45 11.08
N ASN A 118 7.01 -2.26 10.80
CA ASN A 118 6.12 -1.99 9.66
C ASN A 118 6.96 -1.58 8.44
N ILE A 119 6.41 -1.74 7.23
CA ILE A 119 7.09 -1.32 6.00
C ILE A 119 6.25 -0.32 5.24
N ASN A 120 6.91 0.73 4.73
CA ASN A 120 6.32 1.75 3.87
C ASN A 120 6.91 1.68 2.47
N ILE A 121 6.07 1.53 1.46
CA ILE A 121 6.46 1.40 0.06
C ILE A 121 5.81 2.51 -0.74
N GLY A 122 6.62 3.44 -1.25
CA GLY A 122 6.16 4.48 -2.16
C GLY A 122 6.17 3.98 -3.60
N ILE A 123 5.02 4.07 -4.26
CA ILE A 123 4.83 3.71 -5.67
C ILE A 123 4.54 4.98 -6.44
N LYS A 124 5.37 5.30 -7.42
CA LYS A 124 5.26 6.54 -8.19
C LYS A 124 4.10 6.52 -9.18
N GLU A 125 3.78 5.36 -9.73
CA GLU A 125 2.81 5.19 -10.80
C GLU A 125 1.87 4.02 -10.50
N HIS A 126 0.56 4.26 -10.49
CA HIS A 126 -0.44 3.21 -10.26
C HIS A 126 -0.60 2.23 -11.41
N ASN A 127 -0.08 2.55 -12.61
CA ASN A 127 -0.14 1.73 -13.82
C ASN A 127 0.63 0.41 -13.75
N ILE A 128 1.44 0.22 -12.70
CA ILE A 128 2.13 -1.05 -12.44
C ILE A 128 1.15 -2.18 -12.07
N PHE A 129 -0.08 -1.84 -11.66
CA PHE A 129 -1.12 -2.82 -11.36
C PHE A 129 -1.84 -3.25 -12.64
N PRO A 130 -1.97 -4.57 -12.89
CA PRO A 130 -2.57 -5.09 -14.13
C PRO A 130 -4.07 -4.79 -14.26
N GLU A 131 -4.74 -4.45 -13.19
CA GLU A 131 -6.17 -4.10 -13.16
C GLU A 131 -6.47 -2.75 -13.81
N ILE A 132 -5.43 -1.94 -14.04
CA ILE A 132 -5.56 -0.61 -14.65
C ILE A 132 -5.39 -0.72 -16.17
N SER A 133 -6.40 -0.28 -16.90
CA SER A 133 -6.38 -0.24 -18.37
C SER A 133 -5.58 0.95 -18.89
N TYR A 134 -5.04 0.81 -20.10
CA TYR A 134 -4.27 1.87 -20.78
C TYR A 134 -5.05 3.18 -20.99
N GLU A 135 -6.37 3.14 -21.00
CA GLU A 135 -7.22 4.34 -21.12
C GLU A 135 -7.14 5.26 -19.89
N SER A 136 -6.80 4.71 -18.72
CA SER A 136 -6.63 5.44 -17.47
C SER A 136 -5.26 6.13 -17.34
N LEU A 137 -4.37 6.00 -18.32
CA LEU A 137 -2.99 6.53 -18.25
C LEU A 137 -2.89 8.06 -18.34
N LYS A 138 -3.99 8.76 -18.62
CA LYS A 138 -4.00 10.23 -18.69
C LYS A 138 -3.77 10.89 -17.32
N ASP A 139 -4.13 10.18 -16.24
CA ASP A 139 -4.13 10.72 -14.88
C ASP A 139 -3.27 9.82 -13.97
N ILE A 140 -1.95 9.77 -14.24
CA ILE A 140 -1.01 8.96 -13.44
C ILE A 140 -0.87 9.57 -12.04
N PHE A 141 -1.06 8.76 -11.01
CA PHE A 141 -0.88 9.15 -9.62
C PHE A 141 -0.01 8.15 -8.86
N GLY A 142 0.66 8.66 -7.84
CA GLY A 142 1.41 7.85 -6.91
C GLY A 142 0.56 7.39 -5.74
N LEU A 143 0.95 6.27 -5.14
CA LEU A 143 0.33 5.74 -3.94
C LEU A 143 1.38 5.22 -2.95
N GLU A 144 1.04 5.24 -1.68
CA GLU A 144 1.85 4.69 -0.61
C GLU A 144 1.16 3.47 -0.03
N VAL A 145 1.92 2.39 0.13
CA VAL A 145 1.45 1.15 0.74
C VAL A 145 2.18 0.95 2.05
N THR A 146 1.45 0.99 3.16
CA THR A 146 1.96 0.69 4.51
C THR A 146 1.48 -0.68 4.95
N VAL A 147 2.40 -1.61 5.19
CA VAL A 147 2.09 -2.92 5.75
C VAL A 147 2.37 -2.90 7.24
N VAL A 148 1.32 -3.00 8.04
CA VAL A 148 1.40 -2.96 9.51
C VAL A 148 1.47 -4.38 10.06
N THR A 149 2.46 -4.61 10.94
CA THR A 149 2.75 -5.93 11.53
C THR A 149 2.65 -5.94 13.05
N THR A 150 2.72 -7.11 13.65
CA THR A 150 2.85 -7.31 15.11
C THR A 150 4.30 -7.55 15.53
N ALA A 151 5.29 -7.26 14.68
CA ALA A 151 6.68 -7.61 14.92
C ALA A 151 7.29 -6.92 16.16
N GLY A 152 6.91 -5.67 16.43
CA GLY A 152 7.36 -4.88 17.58
C GLY A 152 8.82 -4.43 17.53
N SER A 153 9.60 -4.92 16.56
CA SER A 153 10.97 -4.46 16.31
C SER A 153 11.33 -4.55 14.84
N LYS A 154 12.27 -3.71 14.40
CA LYS A 154 12.75 -3.66 13.02
C LYS A 154 13.33 -4.99 12.55
N GLU A 155 14.07 -5.67 13.40
CA GLU A 155 14.71 -6.96 13.07
C GLU A 155 13.70 -8.05 12.81
N LYS A 156 12.68 -8.19 13.69
CA LYS A 156 11.59 -9.15 13.52
C LYS A 156 10.73 -8.82 12.31
N GLY A 157 10.49 -7.53 12.03
CA GLY A 157 9.81 -7.08 10.83
C GLY A 157 10.58 -7.46 9.57
N LEU A 158 11.90 -7.20 9.54
CA LEU A 158 12.77 -7.57 8.43
C LEU A 158 12.74 -9.08 8.15
N ALA A 159 12.84 -9.91 9.21
CA ALA A 159 12.76 -11.36 9.11
C ALA A 159 11.42 -11.79 8.52
N LEU A 160 10.30 -11.24 9.02
CA LEU A 160 8.96 -11.52 8.51
C LEU A 160 8.85 -11.19 7.01
N PHE A 161 9.26 -9.99 6.59
CA PHE A 161 9.14 -9.58 5.18
C PHE A 161 10.02 -10.41 4.25
N LYS A 162 11.19 -10.86 4.69
CA LYS A 162 12.03 -11.80 3.92
C LYS A 162 11.32 -13.14 3.70
N VAL A 163 10.72 -13.71 4.76
CA VAL A 163 9.94 -14.96 4.68
C VAL A 163 8.77 -14.83 3.72
N LEU A 164 8.06 -13.70 3.77
CA LEU A 164 6.93 -13.42 2.89
C LEU A 164 7.35 -13.19 1.42
N GLY A 165 8.64 -12.96 1.17
CA GLY A 165 9.19 -12.78 -0.18
C GLY A 165 9.21 -11.34 -0.67
N PHE A 166 9.19 -10.36 0.25
CA PHE A 166 9.42 -8.97 -0.15
C PHE A 166 10.85 -8.79 -0.67
N PRO A 167 11.03 -8.12 -1.83
CA PRO A 167 12.33 -7.89 -2.43
C PRO A 167 13.09 -6.78 -1.71
N ILE A 168 13.69 -7.11 -0.55
CA ILE A 168 14.46 -6.16 0.27
C ILE A 168 15.90 -6.17 -0.19
N LYS A 169 16.49 -4.99 -0.38
CA LYS A 169 17.92 -4.84 -0.69
C LYS A 169 18.77 -5.45 0.43
N ALA A 170 19.84 -6.10 0.02
CA ALA A 170 20.81 -6.72 0.93
C ALA A 170 21.46 -5.67 1.87
#